data_e40af2c8eaa3708fca2731d712625d39
#
_entry.id   e40af2c8eaa3708fca2731d712625d39
#
_cell.length_a   1.000
_cell.length_b   1.000
_cell.length_c   1.000
_cell.angle_alpha   90.00
_cell.angle_beta   90.00
_cell.angle_gamma   90.00
#
_symmetry.space_group_name_H-M   'P 1'
#
loop_
_entity.id
_entity.type
_entity.pdbx_description
1 polymer ?
#
loop_
_entity_poly.entity_id
_entity_poly.type
_entity_poly.pdbx_seq_one_letter_code
_entity_poly.pdbx_strand_id
1 'polypeptide(L)'
;MLRKPFKLLLLAVLFYVNSIYAAQYQTGDIIFHTSKSVQSLVIQKATHSPYSHMGMIVMKQGQALVLEAIQPVKYTPLQQWINRGVNKAYVVKRYQPQLTAEQQHKLVKQAETYLNKPYDVYFEWNDDAIYCSEIVWKAYQYALGIELAPLEKLQSFDLTDRSVKALMRQRYGQHIPLQETVIAPSAIFNSKKLKMVDSVAGLN
;
A
#
# COMPACT_ATOMS: atom_id res chain seq x y z
N MET A 1 13.73 -30.58 -39.33
CA MET A 1 13.22 -30.95 -38.00
C MET A 1 14.05 -30.25 -36.92
N LEU A 2 13.75 -28.98 -36.61
CA LEU A 2 14.40 -28.25 -35.52
C LEU A 2 13.39 -27.21 -34.94
N ARG A 3 12.54 -27.66 -34.02
CA ARG A 3 11.64 -26.79 -33.27
C ARG A 3 11.60 -27.19 -31.80
N LYS A 4 12.66 -26.90 -31.01
CA LYS A 4 12.61 -27.10 -29.54
C LYS A 4 13.48 -26.19 -28.64
N PRO A 5 14.09 -25.06 -29.02
CA PRO A 5 14.74 -24.21 -28.02
C PRO A 5 13.84 -23.07 -27.44
N PHE A 6 12.76 -22.67 -28.15
CA PHE A 6 12.04 -21.44 -27.79
C PHE A 6 11.22 -21.51 -26.49
N LYS A 7 10.64 -22.69 -26.18
CA LYS A 7 9.86 -22.86 -24.93
C LYS A 7 10.75 -22.91 -23.68
N LEU A 8 11.97 -23.43 -23.80
CA LEU A 8 12.90 -23.54 -22.68
C LEU A 8 13.45 -22.16 -22.26
N LEU A 9 13.68 -21.27 -23.23
CA LEU A 9 14.18 -19.92 -22.99
C LEU A 9 13.14 -19.04 -22.28
N LEU A 10 11.86 -19.17 -22.63
CA LEU A 10 10.76 -18.41 -21.99
C LEU A 10 10.55 -18.81 -20.54
N LEU A 11 10.67 -20.11 -20.22
CA LEU A 11 10.58 -20.60 -18.83
C LEU A 11 11.77 -20.10 -17.99
N ALA A 12 12.98 -20.11 -18.55
CA ALA A 12 14.19 -19.63 -17.87
C ALA A 12 14.12 -18.13 -17.55
N VAL A 13 13.58 -17.31 -18.46
CA VAL A 13 13.41 -15.87 -18.25
C VAL A 13 12.38 -15.60 -17.14
N LEU A 14 11.27 -16.33 -17.08
CA LEU A 14 10.26 -16.19 -16.01
C LEU A 14 10.82 -16.57 -14.64
N PHE A 15 11.63 -17.62 -14.55
CA PHE A 15 12.32 -17.99 -13.30
C PHE A 15 13.37 -16.96 -12.89
N TYR A 16 14.07 -16.35 -13.82
CA TYR A 16 15.11 -15.36 -13.54
C TYR A 16 14.52 -14.04 -13.00
N VAL A 17 13.41 -13.56 -13.57
CA VAL A 17 12.73 -12.35 -13.10
C VAL A 17 12.18 -12.54 -11.67
N ASN A 18 11.58 -13.69 -11.37
CA ASN A 18 11.11 -13.99 -10.02
C ASN A 18 12.24 -14.05 -8.99
N SER A 19 13.43 -14.55 -9.38
CA SER A 19 14.60 -14.61 -8.52
C SER A 19 15.18 -13.23 -8.18
N ILE A 20 15.10 -12.27 -9.10
CA ILE A 20 15.58 -10.89 -8.88
C ILE A 20 14.71 -10.20 -7.81
N TYR A 21 13.38 -10.30 -7.89
CA TYR A 21 12.50 -9.71 -6.87
C TYR A 21 12.66 -10.37 -5.50
N ALA A 22 12.88 -11.68 -5.45
CA ALA A 22 13.10 -12.39 -4.19
C ALA A 22 14.40 -11.96 -3.47
N ALA A 23 15.42 -11.49 -4.21
CA ALA A 23 16.66 -10.96 -3.63
C ALA A 23 16.52 -9.50 -3.16
N GLN A 24 15.60 -8.73 -3.72
CA GLN A 24 15.44 -7.29 -3.48
C GLN A 24 14.41 -6.97 -2.39
N TYR A 25 13.26 -7.66 -2.40
CA TYR A 25 12.14 -7.38 -1.50
C TYR A 25 11.98 -8.43 -0.42
N GLN A 26 11.35 -8.02 0.68
CA GLN A 26 11.06 -8.87 1.83
C GLN A 26 9.59 -8.71 2.24
N THR A 27 9.05 -9.75 2.85
CA THR A 27 7.75 -9.67 3.50
C THR A 27 7.76 -8.58 4.58
N GLY A 28 6.79 -7.68 4.52
CA GLY A 28 6.69 -6.50 5.37
C GLY A 28 7.22 -5.22 4.71
N ASP A 29 7.90 -5.28 3.56
CA ASP A 29 8.20 -4.05 2.82
C ASP A 29 6.91 -3.32 2.44
N ILE A 30 6.93 -2.00 2.49
CA ILE A 30 5.77 -1.17 2.19
C ILE A 30 6.03 -0.44 0.87
N ILE A 31 5.12 -0.58 -0.08
CA ILE A 31 5.21 0.03 -1.40
C ILE A 31 4.17 1.14 -1.57
N PHE A 32 4.60 2.25 -2.17
CA PHE A 32 3.82 3.47 -2.35
C PHE A 32 3.81 3.90 -3.81
N HIS A 33 2.68 4.41 -4.30
CA HIS A 33 2.60 5.10 -5.59
C HIS A 33 1.50 6.17 -5.60
N THR A 34 1.48 6.97 -6.68
CA THR A 34 0.33 7.76 -7.06
C THR A 34 -0.64 6.87 -7.84
N SER A 35 -1.84 6.63 -7.31
CA SER A 35 -2.89 5.89 -8.01
C SER A 35 -3.50 6.72 -9.14
N LYS A 36 -4.04 6.05 -10.16
CA LYS A 36 -4.81 6.67 -11.26
C LYS A 36 -6.30 6.84 -10.93
N SER A 37 -6.73 6.53 -9.70
CA SER A 37 -8.12 6.66 -9.28
C SER A 37 -8.54 8.13 -9.15
N VAL A 38 -9.84 8.41 -9.27
CA VAL A 38 -10.41 9.76 -9.05
C VAL A 38 -10.11 10.24 -7.62
N GLN A 39 -10.15 9.35 -6.64
CA GLN A 39 -9.83 9.65 -5.24
C GLN A 39 -8.37 10.06 -5.03
N SER A 40 -7.46 9.63 -5.91
CA SER A 40 -6.02 9.88 -5.78
C SER A 40 -5.69 11.36 -5.68
N LEU A 41 -6.28 12.19 -6.55
CA LEU A 41 -6.06 13.64 -6.54
C LEU A 41 -6.49 14.27 -5.21
N VAL A 42 -7.62 13.82 -4.67
CA VAL A 42 -8.15 14.32 -3.40
C VAL A 42 -7.22 13.98 -2.25
N ILE A 43 -6.73 12.74 -2.18
CA ILE A 43 -5.76 12.34 -1.16
C ILE A 43 -4.46 13.17 -1.28
N GLN A 44 -3.93 13.34 -2.50
CA GLN A 44 -2.73 14.16 -2.72
C GLN A 44 -2.91 15.60 -2.24
N LYS A 45 -4.06 16.22 -2.55
CA LYS A 45 -4.38 17.60 -2.13
C LYS A 45 -4.53 17.71 -0.63
N ALA A 46 -5.29 16.81 -0.02
CA ALA A 46 -5.53 16.82 1.43
C ALA A 46 -4.26 16.56 2.24
N THR A 47 -3.31 15.79 1.71
CA THR A 47 -2.09 15.37 2.43
C THR A 47 -0.82 16.11 1.97
N HIS A 48 -0.91 16.97 0.95
CA HIS A 48 0.25 17.62 0.30
C HIS A 48 1.35 16.63 -0.09
N SER A 49 0.97 15.43 -0.58
CA SER A 49 1.88 14.35 -0.90
C SER A 49 1.52 13.69 -2.23
N PRO A 50 2.48 13.25 -3.04
CA PRO A 50 2.18 12.50 -4.26
C PRO A 50 1.66 11.08 -3.98
N TYR A 51 1.89 10.55 -2.77
CA TYR A 51 1.53 9.17 -2.45
C TYR A 51 0.07 9.06 -2.03
N SER A 52 -0.75 8.46 -2.89
CA SER A 52 -2.19 8.30 -2.67
C SER A 52 -2.63 6.86 -2.48
N HIS A 53 -1.74 5.90 -2.68
CA HIS A 53 -2.00 4.49 -2.47
C HIS A 53 -0.75 3.74 -2.03
N MET A 54 -0.96 2.68 -1.24
CA MET A 54 0.10 1.84 -0.72
C MET A 54 -0.40 0.41 -0.45
N GLY A 55 0.55 -0.48 -0.23
CA GLY A 55 0.30 -1.84 0.22
C GLY A 55 1.54 -2.46 0.84
N MET A 56 1.42 -3.67 1.34
CA MET A 56 2.51 -4.42 1.94
C MET A 56 2.97 -5.53 1.01
N ILE A 57 4.27 -5.60 0.72
CA ILE A 57 4.87 -6.68 -0.05
C ILE A 57 4.90 -7.95 0.80
N VAL A 58 4.46 -9.05 0.23
CA VAL A 58 4.47 -10.39 0.81
C VAL A 58 5.11 -11.35 -0.17
N MET A 59 6.17 -12.01 0.28
CA MET A 59 6.85 -13.04 -0.51
C MET A 59 6.14 -14.39 -0.32
N LYS A 60 5.55 -14.93 -1.39
CA LYS A 60 4.90 -16.25 -1.39
C LYS A 60 5.49 -17.11 -2.51
N GLN A 61 6.06 -18.25 -2.16
CA GLN A 61 6.65 -19.22 -3.13
C GLN A 61 7.61 -18.55 -4.12
N GLY A 62 8.46 -17.65 -3.65
CA GLY A 62 9.42 -16.91 -4.48
C GLY A 62 8.82 -15.76 -5.32
N GLN A 63 7.52 -15.50 -5.20
CA GLN A 63 6.84 -14.41 -5.90
C GLN A 63 6.58 -13.24 -4.95
N ALA A 64 6.82 -12.02 -5.44
CA ALA A 64 6.43 -10.80 -4.73
C ALA A 64 4.97 -10.45 -5.07
N LEU A 65 4.14 -10.45 -4.04
CA LEU A 65 2.74 -10.02 -4.08
C LEU A 65 2.57 -8.78 -3.21
N VAL A 66 1.62 -7.92 -3.53
CA VAL A 66 1.21 -6.79 -2.68
C VAL A 66 -0.14 -7.12 -2.07
N LEU A 67 -0.21 -7.20 -0.75
CA LEU A 67 -1.46 -7.22 -0.01
C LEU A 67 -1.91 -5.77 0.11
N GLU A 68 -3.09 -5.47 -0.42
CA GLU A 68 -3.62 -4.10 -0.51
C GLU A 68 -5.12 -4.04 -0.28
N ALA A 69 -5.56 -2.93 0.29
CA ALA A 69 -6.97 -2.60 0.33
C ALA A 69 -7.37 -1.90 -0.99
N ILE A 70 -8.11 -2.62 -1.78
CA ILE A 70 -8.92 -2.17 -2.93
C ILE A 70 -10.28 -2.88 -2.81
N GLN A 71 -11.13 -2.85 -3.82
CA GLN A 71 -12.42 -3.51 -3.76
C GLN A 71 -12.37 -4.91 -4.42
N PRO A 72 -12.40 -6.01 -3.65
CA PRO A 72 -12.15 -6.12 -2.22
C PRO A 72 -10.63 -6.15 -1.89
N VAL A 73 -10.28 -6.23 -0.60
CA VAL A 73 -8.89 -6.49 -0.14
C VAL A 73 -8.37 -7.79 -0.71
N LYS A 74 -7.18 -7.75 -1.32
CA LYS A 74 -6.60 -8.92 -1.96
C LYS A 74 -5.09 -8.86 -2.11
N TYR A 75 -4.53 -9.95 -2.58
CA TYR A 75 -3.18 -10.01 -3.12
C TYR A 75 -3.17 -9.62 -4.60
N THR A 76 -2.24 -8.75 -4.98
CA THR A 76 -1.98 -8.35 -6.36
C THR A 76 -0.51 -8.66 -6.70
N PRO A 77 -0.20 -9.34 -7.82
CA PRO A 77 1.18 -9.49 -8.27
C PRO A 77 1.90 -8.15 -8.35
N LEU A 78 3.13 -8.04 -7.82
CA LEU A 78 3.87 -6.78 -7.70
C LEU A 78 3.91 -6.00 -9.03
N GLN A 79 4.20 -6.66 -10.14
CA GLN A 79 4.27 -5.99 -11.44
C GLN A 79 2.91 -5.42 -11.89
N GLN A 80 1.80 -6.12 -11.60
CA GLN A 80 0.46 -5.61 -11.89
C GLN A 80 0.14 -4.40 -11.01
N TRP A 81 0.57 -4.43 -9.76
CA TRP A 81 0.41 -3.32 -8.83
C TRP A 81 1.18 -2.07 -9.33
N ILE A 82 2.45 -2.22 -9.71
CA ILE A 82 3.29 -1.14 -10.27
C ILE A 82 2.66 -0.54 -11.53
N ASN A 83 2.14 -1.37 -12.44
CA ASN A 83 1.55 -0.92 -13.71
C ASN A 83 0.29 -0.03 -13.52
N ARG A 84 -0.37 -0.08 -12.36
CA ARG A 84 -1.52 0.77 -12.03
C ARG A 84 -1.13 2.16 -11.56
N GLY A 85 0.11 2.34 -11.12
CA GLY A 85 0.64 3.65 -10.71
C GLY A 85 0.81 4.61 -11.89
N VAL A 86 0.78 5.91 -11.60
CA VAL A 86 1.13 6.96 -12.57
C VAL A 86 2.59 6.75 -12.98
N ASN A 87 2.86 6.74 -14.29
CA ASN A 87 4.19 6.54 -14.88
C ASN A 87 4.89 5.25 -14.42
N LYS A 88 4.18 4.30 -13.79
CA LYS A 88 4.74 3.12 -13.12
C LYS A 88 5.77 3.45 -12.04
N ALA A 89 5.74 4.68 -11.55
CA ALA A 89 6.61 5.16 -10.50
C ALA A 89 6.17 4.61 -9.14
N TYR A 90 7.14 4.25 -8.31
CA TYR A 90 6.90 3.73 -6.97
C TYR A 90 8.09 3.96 -6.06
N VAL A 91 7.86 3.84 -4.76
CA VAL A 91 8.91 3.76 -3.73
C VAL A 91 8.60 2.60 -2.80
N VAL A 92 9.63 1.83 -2.44
CA VAL A 92 9.56 0.77 -1.44
C VAL A 92 10.36 1.20 -0.22
N LYS A 93 9.74 1.08 0.95
CA LYS A 93 10.39 1.33 2.24
C LYS A 93 10.29 0.12 3.14
N ARG A 94 11.30 -0.09 3.96
CA ARG A 94 11.45 -1.23 4.89
C ARG A 94 11.56 -0.75 6.31
N TYR A 95 10.87 -1.44 7.22
CA TYR A 95 10.98 -1.20 8.65
C TYR A 95 12.40 -1.49 9.16
N GLN A 96 12.87 -0.64 10.09
CA GLN A 96 14.14 -0.80 10.77
C GLN A 96 13.91 -0.86 12.30
N PRO A 97 14.50 -1.84 13.01
CA PRO A 97 15.34 -2.93 12.51
C PRO A 97 14.58 -3.93 11.64
N GLN A 98 15.33 -4.74 10.85
CA GLN A 98 14.73 -5.75 9.99
C GLN A 98 13.87 -6.74 10.79
N LEU A 99 12.69 -7.09 10.25
CA LEU A 99 11.78 -8.06 10.86
C LEU A 99 12.36 -9.47 10.78
N THR A 100 12.25 -10.22 11.86
CA THR A 100 12.55 -11.66 11.87
C THR A 100 11.51 -12.43 11.05
N ALA A 101 11.82 -13.68 10.66
CA ALA A 101 10.88 -14.54 9.95
C ALA A 101 9.57 -14.76 10.74
N GLU A 102 9.67 -14.89 12.07
CA GLU A 102 8.50 -15.02 12.94
C GLU A 102 7.63 -13.74 12.93
N GLN A 103 8.27 -12.57 13.01
CA GLN A 103 7.56 -11.29 12.93
C GLN A 103 6.88 -11.10 11.56
N GLN A 104 7.56 -11.46 10.47
CA GLN A 104 6.98 -11.44 9.13
C GLN A 104 5.75 -12.35 9.03
N HIS A 105 5.81 -13.55 9.62
CA HIS A 105 4.68 -14.48 9.64
C HIS A 105 3.50 -13.90 10.43
N LYS A 106 3.72 -13.35 11.64
CA LYS A 106 2.68 -12.71 12.44
C LYS A 106 2.03 -11.54 11.70
N LEU A 107 2.86 -10.71 11.04
CA LEU A 107 2.43 -9.55 10.27
C LEU A 107 1.50 -9.96 9.11
N VAL A 108 1.91 -10.96 8.33
CA VAL A 108 1.08 -11.49 7.22
C VAL A 108 -0.23 -12.06 7.75
N LYS A 109 -0.18 -12.89 8.80
CA LYS A 109 -1.39 -13.49 9.40
C LYS A 109 -2.36 -12.41 9.86
N GLN A 110 -1.89 -11.34 10.48
CA GLN A 110 -2.74 -10.21 10.87
C GLN A 110 -3.33 -9.49 9.67
N ALA A 111 -2.54 -9.18 8.65
CA ALA A 111 -3.04 -8.51 7.45
C ALA A 111 -4.05 -9.38 6.69
N GLU A 112 -3.88 -10.69 6.67
CA GLU A 112 -4.80 -11.64 6.03
C GLU A 112 -6.18 -11.73 6.70
N THR A 113 -6.34 -11.28 7.95
CA THR A 113 -7.67 -11.20 8.59
C THR A 113 -8.62 -10.22 7.86
N TYR A 114 -8.06 -9.32 7.06
CA TYR A 114 -8.80 -8.35 6.27
C TYR A 114 -9.08 -8.79 4.82
N LEU A 115 -8.59 -9.96 4.38
CA LEU A 115 -8.83 -10.45 3.01
C LEU A 115 -10.35 -10.53 2.73
N ASN A 116 -10.72 -10.14 1.52
CA ASN A 116 -12.09 -10.07 1.01
C ASN A 116 -12.99 -9.02 1.69
N LYS A 117 -12.50 -8.24 2.65
CA LYS A 117 -13.25 -7.10 3.17
C LYS A 117 -13.43 -6.01 2.11
N PRO A 118 -14.55 -5.26 2.15
CA PRO A 118 -14.76 -4.15 1.23
C PRO A 118 -13.74 -3.01 1.47
N TYR A 119 -13.50 -2.22 0.42
CA TYR A 119 -12.72 -1.00 0.56
C TYR A 119 -13.55 0.07 1.29
N ASP A 120 -12.98 0.67 2.33
CA ASP A 120 -13.62 1.76 3.04
C ASP A 120 -13.44 3.10 2.29
N VAL A 121 -14.54 3.58 1.72
CA VAL A 121 -14.60 4.89 1.04
C VAL A 121 -14.87 6.03 2.02
N TYR A 122 -15.31 5.73 3.24
CA TYR A 122 -15.63 6.72 4.28
C TYR A 122 -14.48 6.96 5.25
N PHE A 123 -13.40 6.16 5.16
CA PHE A 123 -12.24 6.27 6.04
C PHE A 123 -12.59 6.20 7.53
N GLU A 124 -13.57 5.37 7.89
CA GLU A 124 -13.95 5.10 9.25
C GLU A 124 -12.94 4.18 9.94
N TRP A 125 -12.66 4.43 11.22
CA TRP A 125 -11.74 3.60 11.99
C TRP A 125 -12.46 2.39 12.58
N ASN A 126 -12.80 1.43 11.72
CA ASN A 126 -13.43 0.16 12.12
C ASN A 126 -12.82 -1.02 11.36
N ASP A 127 -13.37 -2.24 11.54
CA ASP A 127 -12.85 -3.43 10.86
C ASP A 127 -13.85 -4.04 9.86
N ASP A 128 -15.00 -3.43 9.60
CA ASP A 128 -16.00 -3.93 8.64
C ASP A 128 -15.55 -3.69 7.19
N ALA A 129 -14.97 -2.53 6.94
CA ALA A 129 -14.29 -2.15 5.72
C ALA A 129 -12.90 -1.61 6.06
N ILE A 130 -11.99 -1.50 5.09
CA ILE A 130 -10.64 -1.04 5.37
C ILE A 130 -10.02 -0.33 4.17
N TYR A 131 -9.20 0.71 4.40
CA TYR A 131 -8.49 1.43 3.34
C TYR A 131 -6.97 1.16 3.35
N CYS A 132 -6.26 1.61 2.33
CA CYS A 132 -4.90 1.15 2.00
C CYS A 132 -3.85 1.39 3.10
N SER A 133 -3.84 2.55 3.73
CA SER A 133 -2.89 2.87 4.81
C SER A 133 -3.31 2.27 6.15
N GLU A 134 -4.59 2.14 6.38
CA GLU A 134 -5.14 1.53 7.58
C GLU A 134 -4.76 0.05 7.72
N ILE A 135 -4.94 -0.75 6.66
CA ILE A 135 -4.58 -2.18 6.70
C ILE A 135 -3.10 -2.37 7.03
N VAL A 136 -2.21 -1.55 6.48
CA VAL A 136 -0.77 -1.65 6.75
C VAL A 136 -0.47 -1.22 8.18
N TRP A 137 -1.03 -0.10 8.63
CA TRP A 137 -0.85 0.40 9.99
C TRP A 137 -1.35 -0.61 11.03
N LYS A 138 -2.59 -1.10 10.87
CA LYS A 138 -3.18 -2.09 11.78
C LYS A 138 -2.41 -3.40 11.79
N ALA A 139 -1.92 -3.87 10.63
CA ALA A 139 -1.12 -5.08 10.57
C ALA A 139 0.16 -4.95 11.43
N TYR A 140 0.91 -3.87 11.28
CA TYR A 140 2.12 -3.62 12.07
C TYR A 140 1.82 -3.43 13.56
N GLN A 141 0.79 -2.65 13.88
CA GLN A 141 0.43 -2.36 15.26
C GLN A 141 -0.07 -3.60 15.99
N TYR A 142 -1.01 -4.35 15.39
CA TYR A 142 -1.67 -5.45 16.08
C TYR A 142 -0.83 -6.73 16.11
N ALA A 143 -0.01 -6.97 15.07
CA ALA A 143 0.87 -8.14 15.07
C ALA A 143 2.15 -7.94 15.88
N LEU A 144 2.70 -6.72 15.91
CA LEU A 144 4.07 -6.47 16.36
C LEU A 144 4.19 -5.36 17.42
N GLY A 145 3.11 -4.64 17.73
CA GLY A 145 3.15 -3.44 18.59
C GLY A 145 3.90 -2.26 17.95
N ILE A 146 4.03 -2.25 16.63
CA ILE A 146 4.79 -1.23 15.90
C ILE A 146 3.83 -0.19 15.34
N GLU A 147 3.76 0.97 15.97
CA GLU A 147 3.12 2.15 15.44
C GLU A 147 3.99 2.79 14.35
N LEU A 148 3.64 2.61 13.07
CA LEU A 148 4.42 3.13 11.94
C LEU A 148 4.43 4.66 11.90
N ALA A 149 3.32 5.29 12.23
CA ALA A 149 3.14 6.73 12.35
C ALA A 149 1.95 7.01 13.30
N PRO A 150 1.92 8.19 13.96
CA PRO A 150 0.78 8.56 14.79
C PRO A 150 -0.52 8.65 13.98
N LEU A 151 -1.62 8.27 14.60
CA LEU A 151 -2.95 8.47 14.04
C LEU A 151 -3.31 9.94 14.10
N GLU A 152 -4.06 10.39 13.10
CA GLU A 152 -4.50 11.77 12.95
C GLU A 152 -6.02 11.88 13.01
N LYS A 153 -6.53 13.10 13.10
CA LYS A 153 -7.96 13.38 12.93
C LYS A 153 -8.22 13.91 11.52
N LEU A 154 -9.39 13.60 10.95
CA LEU A 154 -9.73 14.06 9.60
C LEU A 154 -9.58 15.58 9.43
N GLN A 155 -9.86 16.36 10.49
CA GLN A 155 -9.71 17.82 10.49
C GLN A 155 -8.26 18.31 10.35
N SER A 156 -7.23 17.48 10.60
CA SER A 156 -5.82 17.87 10.48
C SER A 156 -5.33 17.94 9.03
N PHE A 157 -6.11 17.40 8.09
CA PHE A 157 -5.79 17.46 6.66
C PHE A 157 -6.28 18.76 6.01
N ASP A 158 -5.70 19.10 4.86
CA ASP A 158 -6.17 20.25 4.08
C ASP A 158 -7.51 19.91 3.40
N LEU A 159 -8.59 20.34 4.04
CA LEU A 159 -9.94 20.21 3.52
C LEU A 159 -10.39 21.44 2.71
N THR A 160 -9.48 22.40 2.41
CA THR A 160 -9.83 23.68 1.76
C THR A 160 -9.88 23.58 0.24
N ASP A 161 -9.15 22.64 -0.36
CA ASP A 161 -9.15 22.42 -1.82
C ASP A 161 -10.56 22.11 -2.35
N ARG A 162 -10.87 22.63 -3.54
CA ARG A 162 -12.20 22.48 -4.16
C ARG A 162 -12.60 21.01 -4.39
N SER A 163 -11.66 20.18 -4.84
CA SER A 163 -11.90 18.77 -5.11
C SER A 163 -12.09 17.97 -3.81
N VAL A 164 -11.35 18.32 -2.75
CA VAL A 164 -11.49 17.73 -1.42
C VAL A 164 -12.87 18.06 -0.85
N LYS A 165 -13.28 19.34 -0.87
CA LYS A 165 -14.63 19.76 -0.44
C LYS A 165 -15.73 19.05 -1.18
N ALA A 166 -15.61 18.91 -2.50
CA ALA A 166 -16.61 18.24 -3.33
C ALA A 166 -16.77 16.77 -2.94
N LEU A 167 -15.65 16.04 -2.75
CA LEU A 167 -15.69 14.64 -2.32
C LEU A 167 -16.23 14.48 -0.91
N MET A 168 -15.84 15.33 0.03
CA MET A 168 -16.36 15.31 1.42
C MET A 168 -17.88 15.50 1.44
N ARG A 169 -18.38 16.49 0.68
CA ARG A 169 -19.84 16.70 0.56
C ARG A 169 -20.57 15.53 -0.10
N GLN A 170 -19.96 14.93 -1.10
CA GLN A 170 -20.55 13.76 -1.79
C GLN A 170 -20.68 12.56 -0.84
N ARG A 171 -19.69 12.34 0.05
CA ARG A 171 -19.65 11.18 0.96
C ARG A 171 -20.46 11.40 2.24
N TYR A 172 -20.32 12.57 2.84
CA TYR A 172 -20.83 12.84 4.18
C TYR A 172 -21.96 13.87 4.23
N GLY A 173 -22.32 14.47 3.07
CA GLY A 173 -23.30 15.53 3.05
C GLY A 173 -22.83 16.76 3.84
N GLN A 174 -23.64 17.18 4.81
CA GLN A 174 -23.34 18.33 5.68
C GLN A 174 -22.60 17.92 6.98
N HIS A 175 -22.50 16.62 7.28
CA HIS A 175 -21.96 16.11 8.55
C HIS A 175 -20.61 15.43 8.34
N ILE A 176 -19.59 16.20 7.95
CA ILE A 176 -18.23 15.70 7.80
C ILE A 176 -17.68 15.29 9.17
N PRO A 177 -17.20 14.04 9.36
CA PRO A 177 -16.75 13.54 10.66
C PRO A 177 -15.34 14.04 10.97
N LEU A 178 -15.17 15.32 11.29
CA LEU A 178 -13.88 15.99 11.51
C LEU A 178 -13.03 15.33 12.61
N GLN A 179 -13.68 14.64 13.56
CA GLN A 179 -13.01 13.93 14.66
C GLN A 179 -12.71 12.47 14.35
N GLU A 180 -13.03 12.00 13.13
CA GLU A 180 -12.71 10.63 12.72
C GLU A 180 -11.19 10.38 12.77
N THR A 181 -10.84 9.21 13.28
CA THR A 181 -9.43 8.77 13.35
C THR A 181 -9.02 8.23 11.99
N VAL A 182 -7.90 8.71 11.47
CA VAL A 182 -7.41 8.32 10.14
C VAL A 182 -5.90 8.20 10.12
N ILE A 183 -5.38 7.52 9.11
CA ILE A 183 -3.96 7.42 8.79
C ILE A 183 -3.76 7.60 7.28
N ALA A 184 -2.92 8.57 6.88
CA ALA A 184 -2.62 8.80 5.47
C ALA A 184 -1.42 7.98 4.98
N PRO A 185 -1.35 7.62 3.68
CA PRO A 185 -0.14 7.02 3.09
C PRO A 185 1.11 7.88 3.32
N SER A 186 0.98 9.22 3.26
CA SER A 186 2.08 10.17 3.51
C SER A 186 2.62 10.10 4.93
N ALA A 187 1.78 9.91 5.94
CA ALA A 187 2.22 9.77 7.33
C ALA A 187 3.11 8.53 7.49
N ILE A 188 2.71 7.40 6.92
CA ILE A 188 3.52 6.17 6.95
C ILE A 188 4.79 6.35 6.10
N PHE A 189 4.68 7.00 4.92
CA PHE A 189 5.84 7.27 4.07
C PHE A 189 6.91 8.09 4.79
N ASN A 190 6.53 9.09 5.57
CA ASN A 190 7.43 9.97 6.31
C ASN A 190 7.93 9.38 7.64
N SER A 191 7.52 8.16 7.98
CA SER A 191 7.95 7.49 9.20
C SER A 191 9.47 7.35 9.27
N LYS A 192 10.07 7.80 10.37
CA LYS A 192 11.50 7.61 10.67
C LYS A 192 11.87 6.15 10.94
N LYS A 193 10.87 5.28 11.18
CA LYS A 193 11.05 3.84 11.35
C LYS A 193 11.26 3.11 10.03
N LEU A 194 11.06 3.79 8.89
CA LEU A 194 11.16 3.21 7.55
C LEU A 194 12.37 3.78 6.79
N LYS A 195 13.16 2.88 6.17
CA LYS A 195 14.25 3.22 5.26
C LYS A 195 13.86 2.88 3.82
N MET A 196 14.18 3.74 2.87
CA MET A 196 14.00 3.46 1.44
C MET A 196 14.93 2.33 1.01
N VAL A 197 14.40 1.36 0.27
CA VAL A 197 15.14 0.20 -0.26
C VAL A 197 15.09 0.12 -1.78
N ASP A 198 14.07 0.73 -2.40
CA ASP A 198 13.95 0.80 -3.87
C ASP A 198 13.05 1.94 -4.30
N SER A 199 13.27 2.46 -5.51
CA SER A 199 12.39 3.44 -6.12
C SER A 199 12.56 3.49 -7.64
N VAL A 200 11.45 3.73 -8.34
CA VAL A 200 11.46 4.14 -9.75
C VAL A 200 10.88 5.56 -9.82
N ALA A 201 11.73 6.50 -10.30
CA ALA A 201 11.39 7.91 -10.41
C ALA A 201 10.31 8.16 -11.48
N GLY A 202 9.52 9.21 -11.30
CA GLY A 202 8.41 9.61 -12.19
C GLY A 202 7.28 10.29 -11.41
N LEU A 203 7.51 10.59 -10.14
CA LEU A 203 6.61 11.31 -9.25
C LEU A 203 7.10 12.76 -9.05
N ASN A 204 7.40 13.48 -10.16
CA ASN A 204 7.65 14.93 -10.13
C ASN A 204 6.34 15.68 -10.19
#